data_dd64a988f35e0576a6bc64725f62e3f0
#
_entry.id   dd64a988f35e0576a6bc64725f62e3f0
#
_cell.length_a   1.000
_cell.length_b   1.000
_cell.length_c   1.000
_cell.angle_alpha   90.00
_cell.angle_beta   90.00
_cell.angle_gamma   90.00
#
_symmetry.space_group_name_H-M   'P 1'
#
loop_
_entity.id
_entity.type
_entity.pdbx_description
1 polymer ?
#
loop_
_entity_poly.entity_id
_entity_poly.type
_entity_poly.pdbx_seq_one_letter_code
_entity_poly.pdbx_strand_id
1 'polypeptide(L)'
;EWQIRVASGEKLPMTQKQVAARRNGHGIEVRINAENPTAGKFLPSPGTITKLTTPDGFGTRFDGGYEAGDTVSQYYDNLVGKLIVWGKDRDTAIARTIRALDEMVIEGVHTTIPADLAILRHPDFSAVTHSTKWVEETLDLSGMVSTTGGTATNDEGLVERATTIEVNGKRFDVKMWVPEFASGPVKKSNKPTRGSGGSGGSANSGEVAAPMQGTIVKVTVEVGQVVAVGDSVVVLEAMKMENQITAEKAGKVTKVNVKVGDKVGSGDILVVIE
;
A
#
# COMPACT_ATOMS: atom_id res chain seq x y z
N GLU A 1 -2.97 -13.27 31.23
CA GLU A 1 -2.89 -14.14 32.45
C GLU A 1 -2.48 -15.56 32.07
N TRP A 2 -3.22 -16.30 31.23
CA TRP A 2 -2.93 -17.71 30.91
C TRP A 2 -1.56 -17.92 30.25
N GLN A 3 -1.12 -17.03 29.38
CA GLN A 3 0.22 -17.11 28.79
C GLN A 3 1.31 -17.10 29.86
N ILE A 4 1.18 -16.25 30.88
CA ILE A 4 2.13 -16.16 32.00
C ILE A 4 2.09 -17.45 32.85
N ARG A 5 0.90 -17.95 33.17
CA ARG A 5 0.71 -19.18 33.94
C ARG A 5 1.28 -20.39 33.22
N VAL A 6 1.02 -20.54 31.94
CA VAL A 6 1.57 -21.62 31.11
C VAL A 6 3.10 -21.52 31.03
N ALA A 7 3.64 -20.30 30.85
CA ALA A 7 5.08 -20.08 30.88
C ALA A 7 5.73 -20.39 32.22
N SER A 8 4.97 -20.29 33.33
CA SER A 8 5.38 -20.70 34.68
C SER A 8 5.26 -22.22 34.94
N GLY A 9 4.84 -22.99 33.92
CA GLY A 9 4.69 -24.45 34.03
C GLY A 9 3.34 -24.93 34.58
N GLU A 10 2.36 -24.01 34.75
CA GLU A 10 1.03 -24.40 35.19
C GLU A 10 0.26 -25.12 34.08
N LYS A 11 -0.61 -26.06 34.48
CA LYS A 11 -1.51 -26.73 33.54
C LYS A 11 -2.63 -25.77 33.09
N LEU A 12 -3.12 -25.95 31.86
CA LEU A 12 -4.28 -25.23 31.39
C LEU A 12 -5.48 -25.42 32.32
N PRO A 13 -6.22 -24.35 32.67
CA PRO A 13 -7.33 -24.40 33.61
C PRO A 13 -8.61 -25.01 33.01
N MET A 14 -8.59 -25.39 31.73
CA MET A 14 -9.73 -25.93 31.00
C MET A 14 -9.36 -27.11 30.13
N THR A 15 -10.28 -28.05 30.00
CA THR A 15 -10.19 -29.13 29.02
C THR A 15 -10.66 -28.67 27.63
N GLN A 16 -10.25 -29.38 26.58
CA GLN A 16 -10.70 -29.13 25.21
C GLN A 16 -12.24 -29.13 25.07
N LYS A 17 -12.92 -30.03 25.80
CA LYS A 17 -14.39 -30.10 25.80
C LYS A 17 -15.01 -28.83 26.39
N GLN A 18 -14.44 -28.28 27.47
CA GLN A 18 -14.91 -27.02 28.06
C GLN A 18 -14.65 -25.83 27.16
N VAL A 19 -13.51 -25.79 26.45
CA VAL A 19 -13.23 -24.74 25.44
C VAL A 19 -14.24 -24.80 24.30
N ALA A 20 -14.49 -25.99 23.75
CA ALA A 20 -15.45 -26.16 22.66
C ALA A 20 -16.89 -25.74 23.05
N ALA A 21 -17.31 -26.07 24.28
CA ALA A 21 -18.63 -25.71 24.80
C ALA A 21 -18.81 -24.19 25.06
N ARG A 22 -17.70 -23.45 25.17
CA ARG A 22 -17.71 -22.00 25.44
C ARG A 22 -17.56 -21.14 24.17
N ARG A 23 -17.49 -21.76 23.00
CA ARG A 23 -17.49 -20.98 21.75
C ARG A 23 -18.73 -20.12 21.65
N ASN A 24 -18.54 -18.83 21.43
CA ASN A 24 -19.63 -17.86 21.36
C ASN A 24 -19.29 -16.84 20.27
N GLY A 25 -20.16 -16.78 19.25
CA GLY A 25 -20.02 -15.85 18.15
C GLY A 25 -18.91 -16.16 17.15
N HIS A 26 -18.56 -15.15 16.38
CA HIS A 26 -17.56 -15.20 15.31
C HIS A 26 -16.61 -14.01 15.43
N GLY A 27 -15.32 -14.28 15.31
CA GLY A 27 -14.27 -13.25 15.32
C GLY A 27 -13.64 -13.10 13.94
N ILE A 28 -13.34 -11.87 13.55
CA ILE A 28 -12.52 -11.53 12.37
C ILE A 28 -11.35 -10.69 12.86
N GLU A 29 -10.15 -11.07 12.46
CA GLU A 29 -8.93 -10.26 12.62
C GLU A 29 -8.49 -9.76 11.26
N VAL A 30 -8.19 -8.46 11.17
CA VAL A 30 -7.62 -7.81 10.00
C VAL A 30 -6.27 -7.21 10.40
N ARG A 31 -5.22 -7.55 9.65
CA ARG A 31 -3.91 -6.90 9.79
C ARG A 31 -3.88 -5.64 8.96
N ILE A 32 -3.67 -4.51 9.62
CA ILE A 32 -3.49 -3.23 8.94
C ILE A 32 -2.00 -3.04 8.70
N ASN A 33 -1.57 -3.29 7.49
CA ASN A 33 -0.18 -3.11 7.08
C ASN A 33 0.00 -1.78 6.34
N ALA A 34 1.18 -1.17 6.50
CA ALA A 34 1.60 -0.03 5.68
C ALA A 34 2.08 -0.54 4.31
N GLU A 35 1.13 -0.86 3.45
CA GLU A 35 1.32 -1.39 2.09
C GLU A 35 0.39 -0.69 1.11
N ASN A 36 0.88 -0.50 -0.11
CA ASN A 36 0.09 0.05 -1.21
C ASN A 36 -0.51 -1.10 -2.05
N PRO A 37 -1.82 -1.39 -1.95
CA PRO A 37 -2.47 -2.45 -2.68
C PRO A 37 -2.81 -2.09 -4.13
N THR A 38 -2.39 -0.94 -4.64
CA THR A 38 -2.65 -0.49 -6.01
C THR A 38 -2.28 -1.57 -7.02
N ALA A 39 -3.23 -1.89 -7.90
CA ALA A 39 -3.11 -2.94 -8.90
C ALA A 39 -2.68 -4.32 -8.35
N GLY A 40 -3.02 -4.62 -7.09
CA GLY A 40 -2.72 -5.90 -6.44
C GLY A 40 -1.26 -6.15 -6.06
N LYS A 41 -0.41 -5.11 -6.10
CA LYS A 41 1.05 -5.27 -5.88
C LYS A 41 1.48 -5.30 -4.42
N PHE A 42 0.72 -4.75 -3.48
CA PHE A 42 1.01 -4.70 -2.03
C PHE A 42 2.44 -4.25 -1.69
N LEU A 43 2.93 -3.21 -2.37
CA LEU A 43 4.27 -2.69 -2.12
C LEU A 43 4.34 -2.02 -0.74
N PRO A 44 5.39 -2.26 0.07
CA PRO A 44 5.58 -1.58 1.33
C PRO A 44 5.54 -0.06 1.18
N SER A 45 4.90 0.61 2.14
CA SER A 45 4.74 2.07 2.18
C SER A 45 5.31 2.63 3.49
N PRO A 46 6.65 2.66 3.64
CA PRO A 46 7.26 3.29 4.81
C PRO A 46 6.99 4.79 4.79
N GLY A 47 6.88 5.39 5.97
CA GLY A 47 6.59 6.82 6.09
C GLY A 47 6.10 7.19 7.47
N THR A 48 5.88 8.49 7.68
CA THR A 48 5.34 9.00 8.94
C THR A 48 3.81 9.00 8.90
N ILE A 49 3.18 8.39 9.90
CA ILE A 49 1.73 8.43 10.10
C ILE A 49 1.37 9.82 10.60
N THR A 50 0.72 10.62 9.74
CA THR A 50 0.35 12.00 10.10
C THR A 50 -0.96 12.07 10.87
N LYS A 51 -1.82 11.05 10.70
CA LYS A 51 -3.07 10.91 11.44
C LYS A 51 -3.40 9.43 11.64
N LEU A 52 -3.85 9.09 12.83
CA LEU A 52 -4.37 7.76 13.16
C LEU A 52 -5.66 7.94 13.98
N THR A 53 -6.79 7.51 13.42
CA THR A 53 -8.08 7.42 14.11
C THR A 53 -8.51 5.96 14.09
N THR A 54 -8.61 5.37 15.26
CA THR A 54 -9.02 3.97 15.42
C THR A 54 -10.52 3.86 15.60
N PRO A 55 -11.15 2.82 15.04
CA PRO A 55 -12.57 2.57 15.25
C PRO A 55 -12.83 2.13 16.69
N ASP A 56 -14.00 2.47 17.22
CA ASP A 56 -14.45 2.09 18.56
C ASP A 56 -15.84 1.42 18.51
N GLY A 57 -16.28 0.92 19.66
CA GLY A 57 -17.60 0.36 19.84
C GLY A 57 -17.60 -1.11 20.27
N PHE A 58 -18.83 -1.58 20.58
CA PHE A 58 -19.02 -2.93 21.08
C PHE A 58 -18.53 -4.02 20.10
N GLY A 59 -17.66 -4.90 20.60
CA GLY A 59 -17.09 -5.99 19.83
C GLY A 59 -16.00 -5.56 18.83
N THR A 60 -15.46 -4.35 18.99
CA THR A 60 -14.34 -3.84 18.19
C THR A 60 -13.14 -3.57 19.11
N ARG A 61 -11.94 -4.01 18.70
CA ARG A 61 -10.67 -3.76 19.38
C ARG A 61 -9.58 -3.52 18.35
N PHE A 62 -8.77 -2.52 18.59
CA PHE A 62 -7.58 -2.27 17.80
C PHE A 62 -6.33 -2.46 18.67
N ASP A 63 -5.46 -3.38 18.26
CA ASP A 63 -4.17 -3.64 18.90
C ASP A 63 -3.09 -2.95 18.03
N GLY A 64 -2.84 -1.67 18.29
CA GLY A 64 -1.92 -0.83 17.54
C GLY A 64 -0.50 -0.84 18.11
N GLY A 65 0.48 -0.64 17.24
CA GLY A 65 1.88 -0.46 17.58
C GLY A 65 2.43 0.93 17.25
N TYR A 66 1.59 1.80 16.70
CA TYR A 66 1.95 3.16 16.25
C TYR A 66 0.91 4.19 16.69
N GLU A 67 1.35 5.44 16.79
CA GLU A 67 0.51 6.62 17.03
C GLU A 67 0.75 7.66 15.91
N ALA A 68 -0.08 8.71 15.88
CA ALA A 68 0.15 9.83 14.97
C ALA A 68 1.48 10.52 15.31
N GLY A 69 2.33 10.72 14.31
CA GLY A 69 3.70 11.24 14.46
C GLY A 69 4.77 10.15 14.41
N ASP A 70 4.42 8.88 14.58
CA ASP A 70 5.36 7.77 14.47
C ASP A 70 5.71 7.48 13.00
N THR A 71 6.88 6.89 12.79
CA THR A 71 7.37 6.53 11.46
C THR A 71 7.42 5.01 11.29
N VAL A 72 6.70 4.51 10.28
CA VAL A 72 6.82 3.11 9.82
C VAL A 72 8.16 2.95 9.14
N SER A 73 9.04 2.18 9.76
CA SER A 73 10.42 2.02 9.30
C SER A 73 10.48 1.04 8.12
N GLN A 74 11.34 1.36 7.15
CA GLN A 74 11.68 0.45 6.04
C GLN A 74 12.55 -0.75 6.45
N TYR A 75 13.07 -0.77 7.69
CA TYR A 75 14.00 -1.81 8.17
C TYR A 75 13.31 -2.93 8.95
N TYR A 76 12.04 -2.75 9.31
CA TYR A 76 11.27 -3.69 10.11
C TYR A 76 9.97 -4.09 9.40
N ASP A 77 9.11 -4.83 10.09
CA ASP A 77 7.79 -5.21 9.61
C ASP A 77 6.90 -3.96 9.42
N ASN A 78 6.03 -3.99 8.44
CA ASN A 78 5.14 -2.88 8.10
C ASN A 78 3.76 -2.95 8.80
N LEU A 79 3.58 -3.86 9.76
CA LEU A 79 2.34 -4.01 10.52
C LEU A 79 2.08 -2.80 11.41
N VAL A 80 1.06 -2.02 11.10
CA VAL A 80 0.61 -0.88 11.90
C VAL A 80 -0.19 -1.34 13.12
N GLY A 81 -1.04 -2.33 12.93
CA GLY A 81 -1.85 -2.89 14.01
C GLY A 81 -2.81 -3.97 13.53
N LYS A 82 -3.58 -4.49 14.46
CA LYS A 82 -4.58 -5.53 14.22
C LYS A 82 -5.95 -5.03 14.64
N LEU A 83 -6.90 -5.05 13.73
CA LEU A 83 -8.29 -4.82 14.02
C LEU A 83 -8.96 -6.17 14.31
N ILE A 84 -9.47 -6.34 15.52
CA ILE A 84 -10.16 -7.54 15.97
C ILE A 84 -11.63 -7.19 16.21
N VAL A 85 -12.50 -7.88 15.49
CA VAL A 85 -13.96 -7.63 15.57
C VAL A 85 -14.69 -8.92 15.92
N TRP A 86 -15.62 -8.81 16.85
CA TRP A 86 -16.51 -9.91 17.23
C TRP A 86 -17.97 -9.62 16.84
N GLY A 87 -18.68 -10.64 16.39
CA GLY A 87 -20.12 -10.63 16.13
C GLY A 87 -20.80 -11.88 16.69
N LYS A 88 -22.12 -11.82 16.89
CA LYS A 88 -22.89 -13.00 17.34
C LYS A 88 -22.82 -14.15 16.32
N ASP A 89 -22.64 -13.83 15.05
CA ASP A 89 -22.51 -14.72 13.91
C ASP A 89 -21.53 -14.12 12.89
N ARG A 90 -21.22 -14.87 11.82
CA ARG A 90 -20.28 -14.46 10.79
C ARG A 90 -20.73 -13.18 10.07
N ASP A 91 -21.98 -13.09 9.70
CA ASP A 91 -22.51 -11.94 8.94
C ASP A 91 -22.42 -10.65 9.78
N THR A 92 -22.79 -10.75 11.07
CA THR A 92 -22.62 -9.63 12.01
C THR A 92 -21.14 -9.24 12.18
N ALA A 93 -20.23 -10.21 12.23
CA ALA A 93 -18.81 -9.92 12.34
C ALA A 93 -18.28 -9.24 11.07
N ILE A 94 -18.65 -9.73 9.87
CA ILE A 94 -18.29 -9.10 8.59
C ILE A 94 -18.79 -7.66 8.51
N ALA A 95 -20.10 -7.44 8.74
CA ALA A 95 -20.70 -6.11 8.68
C ALA A 95 -20.04 -5.13 9.66
N ARG A 96 -19.72 -5.59 10.86
CA ARG A 96 -19.01 -4.79 11.87
C ARG A 96 -17.59 -4.47 11.49
N THR A 97 -16.88 -5.45 10.88
CA THR A 97 -15.50 -5.24 10.41
C THR A 97 -15.46 -4.22 9.28
N ILE A 98 -16.39 -4.31 8.32
CA ILE A 98 -16.53 -3.32 7.25
C ILE A 98 -16.77 -1.92 7.82
N ARG A 99 -17.74 -1.77 8.75
CA ARG A 99 -17.98 -0.49 9.41
C ARG A 99 -16.72 0.04 10.12
N ALA A 100 -16.04 -0.81 10.86
CA ALA A 100 -14.84 -0.41 11.59
C ALA A 100 -13.70 0.04 10.66
N LEU A 101 -13.51 -0.63 9.51
CA LEU A 101 -12.53 -0.23 8.50
C LEU A 101 -12.94 1.05 7.77
N ASP A 102 -14.23 1.25 7.49
CA ASP A 102 -14.73 2.48 6.87
C ASP A 102 -14.58 3.71 7.81
N GLU A 103 -14.61 3.51 9.13
CA GLU A 103 -14.40 4.56 10.14
C GLU A 103 -12.92 4.81 10.45
N MET A 104 -12.05 3.87 10.10
CA MET A 104 -10.61 3.98 10.39
C MET A 104 -9.92 4.96 9.44
N VAL A 105 -9.13 5.87 10.01
CA VAL A 105 -8.37 6.85 9.23
C VAL A 105 -6.89 6.72 9.55
N ILE A 106 -6.09 6.43 8.52
CA ILE A 106 -4.62 6.45 8.58
C ILE A 106 -4.12 7.30 7.43
N GLU A 107 -3.38 8.38 7.74
CA GLU A 107 -2.82 9.30 6.77
C GLU A 107 -1.29 9.31 6.86
N GLY A 108 -0.63 9.62 5.74
CA GLY A 108 0.84 9.68 5.64
C GLY A 108 1.48 8.42 5.06
N VAL A 109 0.80 7.27 5.14
CA VAL A 109 1.22 6.00 4.52
C VAL A 109 0.05 5.35 3.78
N HIS A 110 0.33 4.55 2.76
CA HIS A 110 -0.68 3.66 2.19
C HIS A 110 -0.93 2.47 3.12
N THR A 111 -2.15 1.94 3.12
CA THR A 111 -2.51 0.79 3.95
C THR A 111 -3.27 -0.27 3.16
N THR A 112 -3.34 -1.49 3.70
CA THR A 112 -4.12 -2.61 3.15
C THR A 112 -5.63 -2.42 3.24
N ILE A 113 -6.14 -1.43 3.98
CA ILE A 113 -7.58 -1.20 4.23
C ILE A 113 -8.45 -1.28 2.96
N PRO A 114 -8.09 -0.66 1.81
CA PRO A 114 -8.91 -0.76 0.60
C PRO A 114 -9.05 -2.20 0.09
N ALA A 115 -7.98 -3.00 0.14
CA ALA A 115 -8.01 -4.40 -0.26
C ALA A 115 -8.80 -5.26 0.74
N ASP A 116 -8.63 -5.01 2.04
CA ASP A 116 -9.37 -5.70 3.10
C ASP A 116 -10.88 -5.48 2.95
N LEU A 117 -11.30 -4.26 2.64
CA LEU A 117 -12.69 -3.92 2.34
C LEU A 117 -13.22 -4.65 1.08
N ALA A 118 -12.40 -4.75 0.02
CA ALA A 118 -12.76 -5.48 -1.18
C ALA A 118 -12.97 -6.98 -0.89
N ILE A 119 -12.07 -7.58 -0.09
CA ILE A 119 -12.19 -8.97 0.37
C ILE A 119 -13.47 -9.18 1.18
N LEU A 120 -13.70 -8.36 2.20
CA LEU A 120 -14.84 -8.50 3.11
C LEU A 120 -16.20 -8.32 2.43
N ARG A 121 -16.26 -7.48 1.38
CA ARG A 121 -17.47 -7.22 0.60
C ARG A 121 -17.72 -8.27 -0.49
N HIS A 122 -16.75 -9.14 -0.76
CA HIS A 122 -16.90 -10.15 -1.81
C HIS A 122 -17.80 -11.30 -1.35
N PRO A 123 -18.73 -11.80 -2.21
CA PRO A 123 -19.63 -12.92 -1.87
C PRO A 123 -18.91 -14.19 -1.43
N ASP A 124 -17.78 -14.51 -2.05
CA ASP A 124 -17.01 -15.71 -1.72
C ASP A 124 -16.48 -15.68 -0.30
N PHE A 125 -16.15 -14.49 0.23
CA PHE A 125 -15.69 -14.36 1.61
C PHE A 125 -16.81 -14.66 2.60
N SER A 126 -18.03 -14.18 2.37
CA SER A 126 -19.19 -14.49 3.22
C SER A 126 -19.61 -15.96 3.09
N ALA A 127 -19.54 -16.52 1.89
CA ALA A 127 -19.86 -17.93 1.60
C ALA A 127 -18.79 -18.93 2.05
N VAL A 128 -17.60 -18.45 2.49
CA VAL A 128 -16.46 -19.29 2.89
C VAL A 128 -15.97 -20.21 1.75
N THR A 129 -16.02 -19.72 0.51
CA THR A 129 -15.54 -20.45 -0.68
C THR A 129 -14.13 -20.03 -1.10
N HIS A 130 -13.56 -18.99 -0.47
CA HIS A 130 -12.21 -18.50 -0.72
C HIS A 130 -11.13 -19.47 -0.20
N SER A 131 -10.00 -19.54 -0.92
CA SER A 131 -8.80 -20.28 -0.54
C SER A 131 -7.68 -19.31 -0.13
N THR A 132 -6.53 -19.83 0.28
CA THR A 132 -5.33 -18.99 0.58
C THR A 132 -4.74 -18.32 -0.66
N LYS A 133 -5.06 -18.80 -1.86
CA LYS A 133 -4.64 -18.23 -3.15
C LYS A 133 -5.71 -17.37 -3.82
N TRP A 134 -6.90 -17.33 -3.22
CA TRP A 134 -8.06 -16.70 -3.83
C TRP A 134 -7.84 -15.21 -4.17
N VAL A 135 -7.10 -14.47 -3.34
CA VAL A 135 -6.78 -13.05 -3.59
C VAL A 135 -5.97 -12.89 -4.88
N GLU A 136 -5.02 -13.81 -5.14
CA GLU A 136 -4.15 -13.75 -6.31
C GLU A 136 -4.85 -14.27 -7.58
N GLU A 137 -5.72 -15.28 -7.45
CA GLU A 137 -6.30 -16.01 -8.57
C GLU A 137 -7.69 -15.48 -8.98
N THR A 138 -8.44 -14.85 -8.06
CA THR A 138 -9.86 -14.55 -8.26
C THR A 138 -10.22 -13.09 -8.01
N LEU A 139 -9.61 -12.45 -7.01
CA LEU A 139 -9.96 -11.08 -6.63
C LEU A 139 -9.35 -10.07 -7.61
N ASP A 140 -10.20 -9.35 -8.35
CA ASP A 140 -9.72 -8.29 -9.25
C ASP A 140 -9.42 -7.00 -8.47
N LEU A 141 -8.13 -6.73 -8.29
CA LEU A 141 -7.61 -5.50 -7.70
C LEU A 141 -6.99 -4.55 -8.75
N SER A 142 -7.11 -4.85 -10.04
CA SER A 142 -6.46 -4.10 -11.13
C SER A 142 -6.90 -2.63 -11.19
N GLY A 143 -8.16 -2.35 -10.87
CA GLY A 143 -8.73 -1.01 -10.80
C GLY A 143 -8.54 -0.29 -9.46
N MET A 144 -7.90 -0.94 -8.49
CA MET A 144 -7.72 -0.35 -7.17
C MET A 144 -6.66 0.74 -7.19
N VAL A 145 -7.04 1.92 -6.73
CA VAL A 145 -6.15 3.04 -6.47
C VAL A 145 -6.16 3.29 -4.96
N SER A 146 -5.03 3.06 -4.31
CA SER A 146 -4.88 3.42 -2.91
C SER A 146 -4.58 4.91 -2.82
N THR A 147 -5.51 5.67 -2.25
CA THR A 147 -5.24 7.04 -1.85
C THR A 147 -4.60 7.03 -0.47
N THR A 148 -3.44 7.67 -0.33
CA THR A 148 -3.01 8.10 0.99
C THR A 148 -4.07 9.08 1.48
N GLY A 149 -4.81 8.72 2.51
CA GLY A 149 -5.73 9.64 3.16
C GLY A 149 -4.93 10.78 3.80
N GLY A 150 -4.72 11.81 3.03
CA GLY A 150 -3.93 12.97 3.40
C GLY A 150 -3.45 13.57 2.09
N THR A 151 -4.03 14.70 1.72
CA THR A 151 -3.36 15.62 0.84
C THR A 151 -1.97 15.85 1.44
N ALA A 152 -0.94 15.20 0.87
CA ALA A 152 0.39 15.73 0.98
C ALA A 152 0.26 17.15 0.44
N THR A 153 0.12 18.11 1.32
CA THR A 153 0.38 19.52 1.04
C THR A 153 1.89 19.64 0.88
N ASN A 154 2.43 18.99 -0.15
CA ASN A 154 3.66 19.45 -0.73
C ASN A 154 3.24 20.66 -1.56
N ASP A 155 3.59 21.83 -1.08
CA ASP A 155 3.47 23.11 -1.78
C ASP A 155 4.27 23.12 -3.11
N GLU A 156 4.92 22.03 -3.45
CA GLU A 156 5.73 21.80 -4.64
C GLU A 156 4.91 21.06 -5.71
N GLY A 157 4.02 21.73 -6.38
CA GLY A 157 3.25 21.18 -7.51
C GLY A 157 1.83 21.70 -7.61
N LEU A 158 1.44 22.63 -6.77
CA LEU A 158 0.18 23.35 -6.95
C LEU A 158 0.40 24.56 -7.85
N VAL A 159 -0.32 24.62 -8.95
CA VAL A 159 -0.34 25.78 -9.85
C VAL A 159 -1.47 26.71 -9.42
N GLU A 160 -1.13 27.97 -9.14
CA GLU A 160 -2.14 29.01 -8.90
C GLU A 160 -2.94 29.22 -10.19
N ARG A 161 -4.25 28.98 -10.12
CA ARG A 161 -5.19 29.33 -11.19
C ARG A 161 -6.17 30.36 -10.69
N ALA A 162 -6.20 31.50 -11.39
CA ALA A 162 -7.22 32.51 -11.20
C ALA A 162 -8.39 32.22 -12.14
N THR A 163 -9.59 32.17 -11.59
CA THR A 163 -10.83 32.04 -12.35
C THR A 163 -11.89 32.97 -11.80
N THR A 164 -12.75 33.49 -12.65
CA THR A 164 -13.87 34.32 -12.24
C THR A 164 -15.12 33.46 -12.17
N ILE A 165 -15.74 33.39 -10.98
CA ILE A 165 -16.97 32.63 -10.70
C ILE A 165 -18.11 33.61 -10.52
N GLU A 166 -19.24 33.38 -11.17
CA GLU A 166 -20.46 34.16 -11.00
C GLU A 166 -21.45 33.41 -10.09
N VAL A 167 -21.83 34.05 -8.98
CA VAL A 167 -22.82 33.51 -8.03
C VAL A 167 -23.92 34.54 -7.85
N ASN A 168 -25.15 34.19 -8.19
CA ASN A 168 -26.30 35.07 -8.07
C ASN A 168 -26.11 36.43 -8.79
N GLY A 169 -25.49 36.42 -9.96
CA GLY A 169 -25.24 37.62 -10.76
C GLY A 169 -24.09 38.51 -10.28
N LYS A 170 -23.36 38.09 -9.23
CA LYS A 170 -22.13 38.74 -8.77
C LYS A 170 -20.92 37.94 -9.16
N ARG A 171 -19.91 38.59 -9.72
CA ARG A 171 -18.64 37.99 -10.12
C ARG A 171 -17.61 38.09 -8.97
N PHE A 172 -16.95 36.96 -8.72
CA PHE A 172 -15.88 36.84 -7.75
C PHE A 172 -14.64 36.34 -8.45
N ASP A 173 -13.52 37.01 -8.28
CA ASP A 173 -12.22 36.50 -8.70
C ASP A 173 -11.67 35.58 -7.60
N VAL A 174 -11.56 34.30 -7.96
CA VAL A 174 -11.12 33.24 -7.03
C VAL A 174 -9.76 32.74 -7.46
N LYS A 175 -8.80 32.72 -6.54
CA LYS A 175 -7.53 32.05 -6.70
C LYS A 175 -7.63 30.66 -6.06
N MET A 176 -7.28 29.64 -6.82
CA MET A 176 -7.23 28.25 -6.33
C MET A 176 -5.87 27.64 -6.67
N TRP A 177 -5.35 26.88 -5.76
CA TRP A 177 -4.14 26.08 -5.97
C TRP A 177 -4.59 24.67 -6.33
N VAL A 178 -4.35 24.25 -7.58
CA VAL A 178 -4.77 22.95 -8.08
C VAL A 178 -3.55 22.15 -8.54
N PRO A 179 -3.54 20.82 -8.36
CA PRO A 179 -2.50 19.98 -8.94
C PRO A 179 -2.40 20.17 -10.45
N GLU A 180 -1.21 20.22 -11.00
CA GLU A 180 -0.99 20.32 -12.43
C GLU A 180 -1.41 19.03 -13.14
N PHE A 181 -2.68 18.93 -13.54
CA PHE A 181 -3.11 17.87 -14.45
C PHE A 181 -2.69 18.25 -15.86
N ALA A 182 -1.86 17.43 -16.49
CA ALA A 182 -1.48 17.57 -17.88
C ALA A 182 -2.73 17.50 -18.78
N SER A 183 -3.22 18.63 -19.24
CA SER A 183 -4.36 18.73 -20.17
C SER A 183 -3.96 19.53 -21.39
N GLY A 184 -3.73 18.81 -22.50
CA GLY A 184 -3.87 19.31 -23.85
C GLY A 184 -2.68 20.05 -24.48
N PRO A 185 -2.62 20.11 -25.80
CA PRO A 185 -1.44 20.48 -26.57
C PRO A 185 -1.16 21.99 -26.53
N VAL A 186 -0.10 22.39 -25.88
CA VAL A 186 0.43 23.75 -25.93
C VAL A 186 1.56 23.81 -26.94
N LYS A 187 1.44 24.76 -27.87
CA LYS A 187 2.40 25.13 -28.92
C LYS A 187 3.78 25.43 -28.32
N LYS A 188 4.80 24.93 -29.02
CA LYS A 188 6.23 25.12 -28.76
C LYS A 188 6.64 26.59 -28.61
N SER A 189 7.41 26.88 -27.59
CA SER A 189 8.38 27.97 -27.56
C SER A 189 9.70 27.45 -27.04
N ASN A 190 10.73 27.57 -27.90
CA ASN A 190 12.11 27.19 -27.61
C ASN A 190 12.78 28.23 -26.71
N LYS A 191 13.40 27.81 -25.60
CA LYS A 191 14.72 28.27 -25.18
C LYS A 191 15.32 27.40 -24.09
N PRO A 192 16.59 27.07 -24.14
CA PRO A 192 17.22 26.18 -23.16
C PRO A 192 17.79 26.97 -21.99
N THR A 193 17.61 26.48 -20.77
CA THR A 193 18.47 26.86 -19.64
C THR A 193 18.79 25.65 -18.81
N ARG A 194 20.08 25.51 -18.51
CA ARG A 194 20.74 24.49 -17.74
C ARG A 194 20.44 24.62 -16.25
N GLY A 195 20.31 23.49 -15.58
CA GLY A 195 20.79 23.41 -14.20
C GLY A 195 19.87 22.72 -13.20
N SER A 196 20.37 21.63 -12.70
CA SER A 196 20.23 21.11 -11.34
C SER A 196 18.98 20.31 -10.97
N GLY A 197 19.14 19.01 -10.95
CA GLY A 197 18.90 18.04 -9.89
C GLY A 197 17.58 18.05 -9.14
N GLY A 198 16.76 17.05 -9.41
CA GLY A 198 15.58 16.70 -8.62
C GLY A 198 14.94 15.44 -9.18
N SER A 199 15.14 14.33 -8.52
CA SER A 199 14.73 12.98 -8.85
C SER A 199 13.19 12.88 -8.90
N GLY A 200 12.65 12.75 -10.08
CA GLY A 200 11.29 12.29 -10.33
C GLY A 200 11.32 11.41 -11.55
N GLY A 201 11.12 10.09 -11.38
CA GLY A 201 11.22 9.11 -12.45
C GLY A 201 10.33 9.46 -13.64
N SER A 202 10.95 9.74 -14.76
CA SER A 202 10.30 9.95 -16.04
C SER A 202 9.88 8.59 -16.62
N ALA A 203 8.60 8.37 -16.76
CA ALA A 203 7.98 7.15 -17.30
C ALA A 203 8.33 6.83 -18.78
N ASN A 204 9.44 7.35 -19.32
CA ASN A 204 9.84 7.17 -20.72
C ASN A 204 11.35 6.92 -20.94
N SER A 205 12.16 6.80 -19.89
CA SER A 205 13.62 6.65 -20.07
C SER A 205 14.08 5.21 -20.34
N GLY A 206 13.22 4.22 -20.15
CA GLY A 206 13.63 2.81 -20.21
C GLY A 206 14.49 2.36 -19.03
N GLU A 207 14.70 3.21 -18.05
CA GLU A 207 15.44 2.93 -16.82
C GLU A 207 14.49 2.34 -15.77
N VAL A 208 14.77 1.11 -15.31
CA VAL A 208 14.04 0.46 -14.23
C VAL A 208 14.77 0.76 -12.93
N ALA A 209 14.14 1.57 -12.07
CA ALA A 209 14.71 1.98 -10.79
C ALA A 209 14.14 1.15 -9.62
N ALA A 210 14.91 1.04 -8.54
CA ALA A 210 14.43 0.45 -7.30
C ALA A 210 13.35 1.34 -6.65
N PRO A 211 12.14 0.82 -6.38
CA PRO A 211 11.07 1.60 -5.73
C PRO A 211 11.37 1.88 -4.26
N MET A 212 12.25 1.10 -3.66
CA MET A 212 12.64 1.19 -2.26
C MET A 212 14.03 0.60 -2.05
N GLN A 213 14.64 0.85 -0.90
CA GLN A 213 15.88 0.19 -0.57
C GLN A 213 15.66 -1.29 -0.21
N GLY A 214 16.64 -2.12 -0.52
CA GLY A 214 16.62 -3.54 -0.22
C GLY A 214 17.88 -4.26 -0.70
N THR A 215 17.81 -5.59 -0.71
CA THR A 215 18.89 -6.46 -1.21
C THR A 215 18.41 -7.19 -2.45
N ILE A 216 19.23 -7.24 -3.49
CA ILE A 216 18.93 -8.00 -4.71
C ILE A 216 19.03 -9.49 -4.42
N VAL A 217 17.91 -10.20 -4.50
CA VAL A 217 17.85 -11.66 -4.30
C VAL A 217 18.07 -12.41 -5.59
N LYS A 218 17.55 -11.86 -6.69
CA LYS A 218 17.65 -12.50 -8.01
C LYS A 218 17.66 -11.45 -9.11
N VAL A 219 18.48 -11.67 -10.13
CA VAL A 219 18.44 -10.97 -11.41
C VAL A 219 17.88 -11.95 -12.43
N THR A 220 16.76 -11.61 -13.08
CA THR A 220 16.01 -12.53 -13.96
C THR A 220 16.26 -12.27 -15.44
N VAL A 221 17.05 -11.23 -15.77
CA VAL A 221 17.33 -10.83 -17.16
C VAL A 221 18.82 -10.72 -17.39
N GLU A 222 19.25 -10.88 -18.67
CA GLU A 222 20.62 -10.69 -19.12
C GLU A 222 20.71 -9.55 -20.13
N VAL A 223 21.91 -8.96 -20.24
CA VAL A 223 22.17 -7.91 -21.25
C VAL A 223 21.98 -8.53 -22.66
N GLY A 224 21.16 -7.87 -23.46
CA GLY A 224 20.80 -8.32 -24.80
C GLY A 224 19.46 -9.07 -24.89
N GLN A 225 18.87 -9.45 -23.77
CA GLN A 225 17.55 -10.10 -23.72
C GLN A 225 16.43 -9.11 -24.08
N VAL A 226 15.41 -9.60 -24.79
CA VAL A 226 14.19 -8.85 -25.09
C VAL A 226 13.17 -9.16 -24.00
N VAL A 227 12.55 -8.11 -23.45
CA VAL A 227 11.51 -8.20 -22.40
C VAL A 227 10.24 -7.51 -22.83
N ALA A 228 9.11 -8.02 -22.37
CA ALA A 228 7.79 -7.38 -22.51
C ALA A 228 7.46 -6.55 -21.27
N VAL A 229 6.47 -5.67 -21.42
CA VAL A 229 5.90 -4.94 -20.25
C VAL A 229 5.33 -5.95 -19.25
N GLY A 230 5.74 -5.85 -17.99
CA GLY A 230 5.32 -6.74 -16.92
C GLY A 230 6.26 -7.92 -16.65
N ASP A 231 7.25 -8.17 -17.52
CA ASP A 231 8.26 -9.20 -17.26
C ASP A 231 9.10 -8.83 -16.02
N SER A 232 9.32 -9.82 -15.14
CA SER A 232 10.18 -9.64 -13.97
C SER A 232 11.63 -9.48 -14.40
N VAL A 233 12.29 -8.39 -14.00
CA VAL A 233 13.70 -8.09 -14.33
C VAL A 233 14.66 -8.30 -13.17
N VAL A 234 14.18 -8.03 -11.94
CA VAL A 234 14.95 -8.19 -10.71
C VAL A 234 14.00 -8.55 -9.57
N VAL A 235 14.46 -9.38 -8.63
CA VAL A 235 13.75 -9.63 -7.37
C VAL A 235 14.51 -8.93 -6.25
N LEU A 236 13.83 -8.01 -5.58
CA LEU A 236 14.33 -7.20 -4.47
C LEU A 236 13.72 -7.70 -3.16
N GLU A 237 14.55 -8.07 -2.19
CA GLU A 237 14.10 -8.31 -0.82
C GLU A 237 14.13 -7.01 -0.02
N ALA A 238 12.97 -6.61 0.48
CA ALA A 238 12.80 -5.48 1.38
C ALA A 238 11.77 -5.84 2.46
N MET A 239 12.02 -5.46 3.71
CA MET A 239 11.10 -5.71 4.84
C MET A 239 10.67 -7.19 4.98
N LYS A 240 11.61 -8.14 4.71
CA LYS A 240 11.39 -9.61 4.72
C LYS A 240 10.40 -10.12 3.65
N MET A 241 10.14 -9.33 2.63
CA MET A 241 9.29 -9.68 1.50
C MET A 241 10.11 -9.61 0.20
N GLU A 242 9.92 -10.59 -0.67
CA GLU A 242 10.49 -10.59 -2.01
C GLU A 242 9.55 -9.83 -2.95
N ASN A 243 10.04 -8.72 -3.52
CA ASN A 243 9.30 -7.90 -4.46
C ASN A 243 9.87 -8.07 -5.86
N GLN A 244 9.02 -8.47 -6.79
CA GLN A 244 9.39 -8.57 -8.20
C GLN A 244 9.32 -7.17 -8.83
N ILE A 245 10.45 -6.69 -9.31
CA ILE A 245 10.54 -5.46 -10.10
C ILE A 245 10.36 -5.84 -11.56
N THR A 246 9.36 -5.24 -12.19
CA THR A 246 8.93 -5.59 -13.56
C THR A 246 9.35 -4.50 -14.56
N ALA A 247 9.52 -4.90 -15.83
CA ALA A 247 9.75 -3.99 -16.93
C ALA A 247 8.51 -3.12 -17.16
N GLU A 248 8.67 -1.79 -17.14
CA GLU A 248 7.60 -0.82 -17.44
C GLU A 248 7.47 -0.57 -18.95
N LYS A 249 8.48 -0.96 -19.73
CA LYS A 249 8.55 -0.81 -21.18
C LYS A 249 9.02 -2.11 -21.81
N ALA A 250 8.43 -2.48 -22.94
CA ALA A 250 8.96 -3.56 -23.78
C ALA A 250 10.20 -3.06 -24.54
N GLY A 251 11.24 -3.89 -24.62
CA GLY A 251 12.46 -3.52 -25.32
C GLY A 251 13.60 -4.51 -25.06
N LYS A 252 14.81 -4.11 -25.44
CA LYS A 252 16.01 -4.91 -25.22
C LYS A 252 16.78 -4.40 -24.01
N VAL A 253 17.17 -5.30 -23.12
CA VAL A 253 18.02 -4.96 -21.96
C VAL A 253 19.40 -4.56 -22.46
N THR A 254 19.76 -3.30 -22.26
CA THR A 254 21.08 -2.74 -22.68
C THR A 254 22.08 -2.77 -21.56
N LYS A 255 21.62 -2.68 -20.30
CA LYS A 255 22.49 -2.69 -19.13
C LYS A 255 21.82 -3.28 -17.92
N VAL A 256 22.57 -4.07 -17.13
CA VAL A 256 22.19 -4.55 -15.80
C VAL A 256 23.23 -4.00 -14.82
N ASN A 257 22.78 -3.16 -13.88
CA ASN A 257 23.65 -2.42 -12.97
C ASN A 257 23.87 -3.11 -11.62
N VAL A 258 23.15 -4.21 -11.36
CA VAL A 258 23.10 -4.88 -10.05
C VAL A 258 23.40 -6.36 -10.17
N LYS A 259 23.85 -6.94 -9.06
CA LYS A 259 24.11 -8.38 -8.90
C LYS A 259 23.37 -8.90 -7.68
N VAL A 260 23.18 -10.21 -7.62
CA VAL A 260 22.64 -10.88 -6.44
C VAL A 260 23.50 -10.59 -5.22
N GLY A 261 22.85 -10.15 -4.13
CA GLY A 261 23.48 -9.74 -2.88
C GLY A 261 23.78 -8.24 -2.78
N ASP A 262 23.64 -7.46 -3.86
CA ASP A 262 23.83 -6.01 -3.81
C ASP A 262 22.73 -5.33 -2.98
N LYS A 263 23.14 -4.32 -2.21
CA LYS A 263 22.22 -3.43 -1.50
C LYS A 263 21.96 -2.20 -2.36
N VAL A 264 20.69 -1.89 -2.56
CA VAL A 264 20.24 -0.76 -3.38
C VAL A 264 19.37 0.18 -2.56
N GLY A 265 19.42 1.47 -2.88
CA GLY A 265 18.57 2.51 -2.34
C GLY A 265 17.36 2.78 -3.23
N SER A 266 16.37 3.50 -2.71
CA SER A 266 15.24 3.97 -3.51
C SER A 266 15.74 4.91 -4.61
N GLY A 267 15.32 4.65 -5.87
CA GLY A 267 15.74 5.41 -7.04
C GLY A 267 17.02 4.91 -7.72
N ASP A 268 17.72 3.92 -7.16
CA ASP A 268 18.87 3.33 -7.84
C ASP A 268 18.45 2.61 -9.13
N ILE A 269 19.15 2.87 -10.24
CA ILE A 269 18.84 2.25 -11.53
C ILE A 269 19.37 0.82 -11.56
N LEU A 270 18.45 -0.14 -11.65
CA LEU A 270 18.72 -1.57 -11.65
C LEU A 270 19.05 -2.10 -13.04
N VAL A 271 18.19 -1.77 -14.01
CA VAL A 271 18.23 -2.26 -15.39
C VAL A 271 17.88 -1.12 -16.34
N VAL A 272 18.49 -1.12 -17.54
CA VAL A 272 18.16 -0.19 -18.62
C VAL A 272 17.63 -0.99 -19.81
N ILE A 273 16.45 -0.59 -20.34
CA ILE A 273 15.71 -1.23 -21.44
C ILE A 273 15.53 -0.20 -22.56
N GLU A 274 15.95 -0.51 -23.76
CA GLU A 274 15.82 0.34 -24.98
C GLU A 274 14.95 -0.32 -26.03
#